data_cc552c6bc1f6c0552660e43b99bbefb7
#
_entry.id   cc552c6bc1f6c0552660e43b99bbefb7
#
_cell.length_a   1.000
_cell.length_b   1.000
_cell.length_c   1.000
_cell.angle_alpha   90.00
_cell.angle_beta   90.00
_cell.angle_gamma   90.00
#
_symmetry.space_group_name_H-M   'P 1'
#
loop_
_entity.id
_entity.type
_entity.pdbx_description
1 polymer ?
#
loop_
_entity_poly.entity_id
_entity_poly.type
_entity_poly.pdbx_seq_one_letter_code
_entity_poly.pdbx_strand_id
1 'polypeptide(L)'
;FAQLSIGLAIFGRDRRLLSFNPALLDLTGLPVEFLSARPQIRSVLDRMREARVLPEPKNYLSWREELAALESAAESGSYCDVWNLPNGSTYRVTGRPHPNGAIALLFEDVSADVSLTRRFRAENELAHAALDGMRDAAVVISSTGSVIISNSAYHDLWGISKDRGMTEVDLKDEAAEWQQASVPTPVWAMIRDFIRGHGGRDPWEEPLSLLDGRQLICRAAPLPNGYSLISFLKAPEITQPLALFMHSRNHPVAAQ
;
A
#
# COMPACT_ATOMS: atom_id res chain seq x y z
N PHE A 1 -14.55 -16.71 -28.46
CA PHE A 1 -13.16 -16.26 -28.76
C PHE A 1 -13.09 -14.79 -29.19
N ALA A 2 -14.08 -14.29 -29.93
CA ALA A 2 -14.07 -12.91 -30.45
C ALA A 2 -14.41 -11.81 -29.40
N GLN A 3 -14.83 -12.17 -28.20
CA GLN A 3 -15.22 -11.22 -27.14
C GLN A 3 -14.23 -11.16 -25.96
N LEU A 4 -13.10 -11.88 -26.07
CA LEU A 4 -12.07 -11.83 -25.03
C LEU A 4 -11.15 -10.63 -25.27
N SER A 5 -10.95 -9.81 -24.27
CA SER A 5 -9.93 -8.75 -24.25
C SER A 5 -8.49 -9.28 -24.23
N ILE A 6 -8.33 -10.61 -24.21
CA ILE A 6 -7.04 -11.31 -24.19
C ILE A 6 -6.66 -11.68 -25.61
N GLY A 7 -5.53 -11.18 -26.09
CA GLY A 7 -4.93 -11.57 -27.37
C GLY A 7 -4.44 -13.01 -27.31
N LEU A 8 -4.81 -13.83 -28.29
CA LEU A 8 -4.42 -15.23 -28.37
C LEU A 8 -3.67 -15.48 -29.69
N ALA A 9 -2.52 -16.13 -29.59
CA ALA A 9 -1.77 -16.68 -30.71
C ALA A 9 -1.43 -18.14 -30.45
N ILE A 10 -1.82 -19.06 -31.35
CA ILE A 10 -1.51 -20.49 -31.27
C ILE A 10 -0.48 -20.82 -32.36
N PHE A 11 0.65 -21.37 -31.94
CA PHE A 11 1.72 -21.80 -32.83
C PHE A 11 1.81 -23.33 -32.84
N GLY A 12 1.90 -23.91 -34.02
CA GLY A 12 2.06 -25.35 -34.20
C GLY A 12 3.39 -25.89 -33.68
N ARG A 13 3.57 -27.22 -33.79
CA ARG A 13 4.84 -27.86 -33.44
C ARG A 13 6.03 -27.34 -34.25
N ASP A 14 5.78 -26.89 -35.50
CA ASP A 14 6.75 -26.26 -36.40
C ASP A 14 6.98 -24.77 -36.09
N ARG A 15 6.37 -24.27 -35.00
CA ARG A 15 6.40 -22.86 -34.58
C ARG A 15 5.80 -21.88 -35.58
N ARG A 16 4.97 -22.34 -36.50
CA ARG A 16 4.17 -21.51 -37.38
C ARG A 16 2.83 -21.13 -36.72
N LEU A 17 2.38 -19.94 -36.96
CA LEU A 17 1.09 -19.45 -36.46
C LEU A 17 -0.05 -20.25 -37.09
N LEU A 18 -0.85 -20.92 -36.25
CA LEU A 18 -2.02 -21.70 -36.68
C LEU A 18 -3.31 -20.91 -36.57
N SER A 19 -3.45 -20.15 -35.47
CA SER A 19 -4.65 -19.39 -35.17
C SER A 19 -4.33 -18.19 -34.31
N PHE A 20 -5.14 -17.14 -34.46
CA PHE A 20 -5.14 -15.97 -33.60
C PHE A 20 -6.55 -15.40 -33.50
N ASN A 21 -6.79 -14.56 -32.48
CA ASN A 21 -8.07 -13.87 -32.30
C ASN A 21 -7.96 -12.38 -32.64
N PRO A 22 -9.09 -11.67 -32.84
CA PRO A 22 -9.11 -10.26 -33.13
C PRO A 22 -8.41 -9.40 -32.05
N ALA A 23 -8.54 -9.76 -30.76
CA ALA A 23 -7.91 -9.03 -29.66
C ALA A 23 -6.37 -8.98 -29.81
N LEU A 24 -5.75 -10.00 -30.42
CA LEU A 24 -4.31 -9.96 -30.70
C LEU A 24 -3.96 -8.82 -31.66
N LEU A 25 -4.79 -8.58 -32.69
CA LEU A 25 -4.59 -7.47 -33.63
C LEU A 25 -4.71 -6.12 -32.92
N ASP A 26 -5.74 -5.97 -32.07
CA ASP A 26 -5.99 -4.74 -31.33
C ASP A 26 -4.83 -4.42 -30.34
N LEU A 27 -4.32 -5.42 -29.65
CA LEU A 27 -3.24 -5.27 -28.68
C LEU A 27 -1.88 -5.04 -29.34
N THR A 28 -1.62 -5.70 -30.46
CA THR A 28 -0.29 -5.67 -31.09
C THR A 28 -0.16 -4.70 -32.26
N GLY A 29 -1.29 -4.29 -32.86
CA GLY A 29 -1.29 -3.49 -34.07
C GLY A 29 -0.71 -4.20 -35.30
N LEU A 30 -0.52 -5.51 -35.24
CA LEU A 30 0.05 -6.28 -36.36
C LEU A 30 -0.94 -6.38 -37.51
N PRO A 31 -0.49 -6.25 -38.78
CA PRO A 31 -1.37 -6.40 -39.93
C PRO A 31 -1.95 -7.79 -40.02
N VAL A 32 -3.26 -7.90 -40.29
CA VAL A 32 -3.96 -9.19 -40.43
C VAL A 32 -3.38 -10.03 -41.57
N GLU A 33 -2.92 -9.38 -42.66
CA GLU A 33 -2.29 -10.03 -43.81
C GLU A 33 -1.00 -10.74 -43.40
N PHE A 34 -0.19 -10.09 -42.53
CA PHE A 34 1.03 -10.67 -42.01
C PHE A 34 0.74 -11.94 -41.17
N LEU A 35 -0.22 -11.86 -40.24
CA LEU A 35 -0.58 -13.01 -39.39
C LEU A 35 -1.24 -14.14 -40.20
N SER A 36 -2.06 -13.81 -41.21
CA SER A 36 -2.71 -14.78 -42.08
C SER A 36 -1.72 -15.57 -42.95
N ALA A 37 -0.53 -15.03 -43.21
CA ALA A 37 0.57 -15.70 -43.89
C ALA A 37 1.23 -16.82 -43.04
N ARG A 38 0.74 -17.06 -41.80
CA ARG A 38 1.25 -18.08 -40.86
C ARG A 38 2.76 -17.96 -40.60
N PRO A 39 3.22 -16.79 -40.14
CA PRO A 39 4.63 -16.57 -39.84
C PRO A 39 5.11 -17.47 -38.70
N GLN A 40 6.43 -17.65 -38.62
CA GLN A 40 7.04 -18.29 -37.46
C GLN A 40 6.95 -17.38 -36.23
N ILE A 41 6.93 -17.97 -35.04
CA ILE A 41 6.87 -17.24 -33.75
C ILE A 41 7.94 -16.15 -33.66
N ARG A 42 9.17 -16.43 -34.13
CA ARG A 42 10.27 -15.46 -34.15
C ARG A 42 9.94 -14.24 -35.01
N SER A 43 9.37 -14.47 -36.19
CA SER A 43 8.96 -13.39 -37.09
C SER A 43 7.84 -12.55 -36.51
N VAL A 44 6.90 -13.16 -35.77
CA VAL A 44 5.84 -12.45 -35.05
C VAL A 44 6.45 -11.55 -33.97
N LEU A 45 7.33 -12.11 -33.13
CA LEU A 45 7.96 -11.36 -32.05
C LEU A 45 8.92 -10.28 -32.57
N ASP A 46 9.65 -10.52 -33.67
CA ASP A 46 10.46 -9.47 -34.33
C ASP A 46 9.59 -8.33 -34.84
N ARG A 47 8.43 -8.67 -35.43
CA ARG A 47 7.49 -7.65 -35.93
C ARG A 47 6.84 -6.86 -34.77
N MET A 48 6.52 -7.55 -33.66
CA MET A 48 6.05 -6.87 -32.45
C MET A 48 7.10 -5.93 -31.88
N ARG A 49 8.38 -6.30 -31.93
CA ARG A 49 9.50 -5.42 -31.52
C ARG A 49 9.58 -4.17 -32.40
N GLU A 50 9.50 -4.32 -33.72
CA GLU A 50 9.47 -3.20 -34.67
C GLU A 50 8.28 -2.26 -34.39
N ALA A 51 7.12 -2.81 -34.02
CA ALA A 51 5.93 -2.08 -33.61
C ALA A 51 6.00 -1.51 -32.18
N ARG A 52 7.11 -1.72 -31.44
CA ARG A 52 7.31 -1.31 -30.05
C ARG A 52 6.29 -1.89 -29.07
N VAL A 53 5.80 -3.08 -29.36
CA VAL A 53 4.88 -3.86 -28.50
C VAL A 53 5.61 -5.00 -27.80
N LEU A 54 6.89 -4.82 -27.56
CA LEU A 54 7.76 -5.71 -26.77
C LEU A 54 8.62 -4.88 -25.82
N PRO A 55 9.03 -5.43 -24.68
CA PRO A 55 10.04 -4.80 -23.84
C PRO A 55 11.33 -4.54 -24.63
N GLU A 56 12.01 -3.44 -24.36
CA GLU A 56 13.32 -3.17 -24.99
C GLU A 56 14.37 -4.11 -24.38
N PRO A 57 14.98 -4.99 -25.19
CA PRO A 57 16.02 -5.89 -24.71
C PRO A 57 17.31 -5.10 -24.44
N LYS A 58 18.04 -5.50 -23.41
CA LYS A 58 19.32 -4.86 -23.07
C LYS A 58 20.37 -4.97 -24.18
N ASN A 59 20.34 -6.07 -24.94
CA ASN A 59 21.17 -6.27 -26.13
C ASN A 59 20.57 -7.37 -27.04
N TYR A 60 21.11 -7.52 -28.27
CA TYR A 60 20.60 -8.49 -29.25
C TYR A 60 20.84 -9.95 -28.87
N LEU A 61 21.89 -10.25 -28.13
CA LEU A 61 22.20 -11.64 -27.70
C LEU A 61 21.19 -12.08 -26.62
N SER A 62 20.91 -11.21 -25.64
CA SER A 62 19.88 -11.50 -24.61
C SER A 62 18.50 -11.70 -25.23
N TRP A 63 18.17 -10.98 -26.29
CA TRP A 63 16.91 -11.15 -27.03
C TRP A 63 16.72 -12.56 -27.58
N ARG A 64 17.76 -13.14 -28.18
CA ARG A 64 17.69 -14.50 -28.72
C ARG A 64 17.53 -15.55 -27.64
N GLU A 65 18.22 -15.35 -26.50
CA GLU A 65 18.14 -16.24 -25.33
C GLU A 65 16.77 -16.15 -24.67
N GLU A 66 16.23 -14.95 -24.50
CA GLU A 66 14.90 -14.69 -23.97
C GLU A 66 13.82 -15.36 -24.84
N LEU A 67 13.97 -15.29 -26.16
CA LEU A 67 13.06 -15.91 -27.12
C LEU A 67 13.06 -17.46 -27.02
N ALA A 68 14.25 -18.05 -26.92
CA ALA A 68 14.39 -19.49 -26.73
C ALA A 68 13.85 -19.95 -25.37
N ALA A 69 14.07 -19.16 -24.33
CA ALA A 69 13.54 -19.41 -23.00
C ALA A 69 12.00 -19.30 -22.98
N LEU A 70 11.41 -18.32 -23.69
CA LEU A 70 9.96 -18.19 -23.85
C LEU A 70 9.36 -19.44 -24.50
N GLU A 71 9.93 -19.87 -25.63
CA GLU A 71 9.45 -21.06 -26.33
C GLU A 71 9.50 -22.31 -25.44
N SER A 72 10.62 -22.56 -24.76
CA SER A 72 10.80 -23.71 -23.87
C SER A 72 9.87 -23.64 -22.65
N ALA A 73 9.75 -22.48 -22.02
CA ALA A 73 8.86 -22.30 -20.87
C ALA A 73 7.37 -22.37 -21.26
N ALA A 74 7.00 -21.94 -22.48
CA ALA A 74 5.64 -22.08 -22.98
C ALA A 74 5.28 -23.55 -23.24
N GLU A 75 6.23 -24.36 -23.70
CA GLU A 75 6.04 -25.82 -23.85
C GLU A 75 5.77 -26.54 -22.53
N SER A 76 6.45 -26.13 -21.46
CA SER A 76 6.24 -26.66 -20.11
C SER A 76 5.03 -26.05 -19.38
N GLY A 77 4.42 -24.99 -19.94
CA GLY A 77 3.33 -24.25 -19.32
C GLY A 77 3.75 -23.36 -18.15
N SER A 78 5.05 -23.13 -17.99
CA SER A 78 5.62 -22.32 -16.91
C SER A 78 5.87 -20.85 -17.28
N TYR A 79 5.68 -20.48 -18.56
CA TYR A 79 5.90 -19.11 -18.99
C TYR A 79 4.78 -18.17 -18.50
N CYS A 80 5.14 -17.22 -17.67
CA CYS A 80 4.29 -16.10 -17.27
C CYS A 80 5.19 -14.90 -16.95
N ASP A 81 5.06 -13.84 -17.73
CA ASP A 81 5.89 -12.65 -17.57
C ASP A 81 5.07 -11.37 -17.74
N VAL A 82 5.58 -10.27 -17.21
CA VAL A 82 4.95 -8.95 -17.29
C VAL A 82 5.83 -8.04 -18.14
N TRP A 83 5.32 -7.70 -19.30
CA TRP A 83 6.01 -6.87 -20.27
C TRP A 83 5.64 -5.39 -20.09
N ASN A 84 6.62 -4.57 -19.71
CA ASN A 84 6.47 -3.13 -19.73
C ASN A 84 6.88 -2.60 -21.10
N LEU A 85 5.93 -2.03 -21.82
CA LEU A 85 6.11 -1.59 -23.19
C LEU A 85 6.59 -0.14 -23.27
N PRO A 86 7.33 0.24 -24.32
CA PRO A 86 7.81 1.61 -24.51
C PRO A 86 6.70 2.67 -24.63
N ASN A 87 5.49 2.25 -25.01
CA ASN A 87 4.30 3.12 -25.09
C ASN A 87 3.64 3.37 -23.72
N GLY A 88 4.17 2.77 -22.62
CA GLY A 88 3.64 2.88 -21.27
C GLY A 88 2.59 1.83 -20.91
N SER A 89 2.17 0.98 -21.85
CA SER A 89 1.28 -0.15 -21.55
C SER A 89 2.04 -1.27 -20.82
N THR A 90 1.30 -2.08 -20.08
CA THR A 90 1.84 -3.27 -19.40
C THR A 90 1.02 -4.49 -19.80
N TYR A 91 1.67 -5.47 -20.41
CA TYR A 91 1.01 -6.72 -20.80
C TYR A 91 1.47 -7.87 -19.93
N ARG A 92 0.53 -8.71 -19.51
CA ARG A 92 0.83 -10.04 -18.97
C ARG A 92 0.84 -11.02 -20.13
N VAL A 93 1.98 -11.72 -20.32
CA VAL A 93 2.14 -12.70 -21.37
C VAL A 93 2.28 -14.07 -20.75
N THR A 94 1.38 -14.99 -21.12
CA THR A 94 1.35 -16.36 -20.60
C THR A 94 1.51 -17.34 -21.73
N GLY A 95 2.48 -18.25 -21.62
CA GLY A 95 2.66 -19.39 -22.52
C GLY A 95 2.02 -20.64 -21.95
N ARG A 96 1.25 -21.34 -22.76
CA ARG A 96 0.58 -22.60 -22.38
C ARG A 96 0.83 -23.68 -23.42
N PRO A 97 1.06 -24.93 -23.00
CA PRO A 97 1.07 -26.05 -23.93
C PRO A 97 -0.31 -26.23 -24.54
N HIS A 98 -0.34 -26.59 -25.82
CA HIS A 98 -1.54 -26.87 -26.57
C HIS A 98 -1.40 -28.25 -27.22
N PRO A 99 -2.48 -28.98 -27.51
CA PRO A 99 -2.41 -30.31 -28.09
C PRO A 99 -1.48 -30.42 -29.30
N ASN A 100 -0.93 -31.64 -29.53
CA ASN A 100 -0.01 -31.95 -30.61
C ASN A 100 1.32 -31.18 -30.63
N GLY A 101 1.82 -30.75 -29.47
CA GLY A 101 3.09 -30.02 -29.34
C GLY A 101 3.00 -28.55 -29.81
N ALA A 102 1.79 -28.06 -29.97
CA ALA A 102 1.55 -26.63 -30.19
C ALA A 102 1.70 -25.84 -28.88
N ILE A 103 1.91 -24.53 -28.99
CA ILE A 103 1.93 -23.61 -27.86
C ILE A 103 0.94 -22.47 -28.10
N ALA A 104 0.29 -22.04 -27.03
CA ALA A 104 -0.58 -20.88 -27.03
C ALA A 104 0.08 -19.75 -26.23
N LEU A 105 0.19 -18.57 -26.85
CA LEU A 105 0.58 -17.34 -26.17
C LEU A 105 -0.67 -16.48 -25.95
N LEU A 106 -0.86 -16.05 -24.71
CA LEU A 106 -1.94 -15.16 -24.30
C LEU A 106 -1.34 -13.83 -23.91
N PHE A 107 -1.91 -12.75 -24.43
CA PHE A 107 -1.52 -11.37 -24.18
C PHE A 107 -2.68 -10.63 -23.52
N GLU A 108 -2.50 -10.18 -22.30
CA GLU A 108 -3.51 -9.48 -21.51
C GLU A 108 -3.00 -8.09 -21.17
N ASP A 109 -3.76 -7.05 -21.52
CA ASP A 109 -3.46 -5.69 -21.09
C ASP A 109 -3.84 -5.54 -19.61
N VAL A 110 -2.82 -5.40 -18.77
CA VAL A 110 -2.97 -5.18 -17.32
C VAL A 110 -2.56 -3.77 -16.90
N SER A 111 -2.45 -2.85 -17.86
CA SER A 111 -2.00 -1.47 -17.61
C SER A 111 -2.84 -0.76 -16.56
N ALA A 112 -4.17 -0.91 -16.65
CA ALA A 112 -5.11 -0.31 -15.70
C ALA A 112 -4.90 -0.86 -14.28
N ASP A 113 -4.78 -2.19 -14.14
CA ASP A 113 -4.59 -2.85 -12.85
C ASP A 113 -3.25 -2.46 -12.20
N VAL A 114 -2.18 -2.45 -13.01
CA VAL A 114 -0.84 -2.06 -12.55
C VAL A 114 -0.82 -0.59 -12.15
N SER A 115 -1.42 0.30 -12.94
CA SER A 115 -1.47 1.73 -12.63
C SER A 115 -2.30 2.01 -11.38
N LEU A 116 -3.44 1.34 -11.21
CA LEU A 116 -4.27 1.44 -10.01
C LEU A 116 -3.51 0.96 -8.77
N THR A 117 -2.83 -0.19 -8.87
CA THR A 117 -2.03 -0.73 -7.78
C THR A 117 -0.88 0.20 -7.40
N ARG A 118 -0.17 0.76 -8.38
CA ARG A 118 0.91 1.74 -8.14
C ARG A 118 0.38 3.00 -7.48
N ARG A 119 -0.74 3.52 -7.97
CA ARG A 119 -1.39 4.70 -7.39
C ARG A 119 -1.81 4.45 -5.95
N PHE A 120 -2.46 3.33 -5.68
CA PHE A 120 -2.89 2.96 -4.33
C PHE A 120 -1.70 2.82 -3.36
N ARG A 121 -0.59 2.21 -3.81
CA ARG A 121 0.64 2.14 -3.01
C ARG A 121 1.22 3.52 -2.73
N ALA A 122 1.31 4.38 -3.75
CA ALA A 122 1.83 5.73 -3.58
C ALA A 122 0.96 6.59 -2.64
N GLU A 123 -0.37 6.47 -2.73
CA GLU A 123 -1.31 7.13 -1.82
C GLU A 123 -1.15 6.63 -0.38
N ASN A 124 -0.97 5.30 -0.17
CA ASN A 124 -0.71 4.74 1.14
C ASN A 124 0.65 5.19 1.71
N GLU A 125 1.72 5.13 0.91
CA GLU A 125 3.05 5.59 1.32
C GLU A 125 3.03 7.06 1.72
N LEU A 126 2.32 7.91 0.96
CA LEU A 126 2.14 9.32 1.30
C LEU A 126 1.37 9.50 2.61
N ALA A 127 0.30 8.73 2.83
CA ALA A 127 -0.48 8.79 4.06
C ALA A 127 0.35 8.35 5.27
N HIS A 128 1.14 7.29 5.15
CA HIS A 128 2.08 6.86 6.19
C HIS A 128 3.15 7.93 6.47
N ALA A 129 3.76 8.50 5.42
CA ALA A 129 4.75 9.55 5.56
C ALA A 129 4.18 10.81 6.24
N ALA A 130 2.93 11.17 5.93
CA ALA A 130 2.23 12.29 6.56
C ALA A 130 2.00 12.04 8.06
N LEU A 131 1.57 10.83 8.44
CA LEU A 131 1.41 10.41 9.83
C LEU A 131 2.75 10.42 10.58
N ASP A 132 3.82 9.93 9.95
CA ASP A 132 5.16 9.93 10.52
C ASP A 132 5.75 11.34 10.69
N GLY A 133 5.32 12.29 9.87
CA GLY A 133 5.67 13.70 10.00
C GLY A 133 4.96 14.43 11.15
N MET A 134 3.94 13.83 11.78
CA MET A 134 3.25 14.41 12.92
C MET A 134 4.11 14.33 14.19
N ARG A 135 4.05 15.37 15.03
CA ARG A 135 4.74 15.38 16.33
C ARG A 135 4.00 14.60 17.41
N ASP A 136 2.68 14.49 17.25
CA ASP A 136 1.83 13.80 18.21
C ASP A 136 1.90 12.29 17.95
N ALA A 137 2.07 11.53 19.01
CA ALA A 137 2.02 10.06 18.92
C ALA A 137 0.58 9.63 18.60
N ALA A 138 0.41 8.84 17.54
CA ALA A 138 -0.90 8.48 17.04
C ALA A 138 -0.95 6.99 16.66
N VAL A 139 -2.06 6.34 17.00
CA VAL A 139 -2.35 4.94 16.66
C VAL A 139 -3.83 4.81 16.26
N VAL A 140 -4.09 4.06 15.20
CA VAL A 140 -5.43 3.69 14.74
C VAL A 140 -5.69 2.24 15.10
N ILE A 141 -6.83 2.01 15.75
CA ILE A 141 -7.22 0.71 16.29
C ILE A 141 -8.59 0.33 15.71
N SER A 142 -8.73 -0.94 15.30
CA SER A 142 -10.00 -1.50 14.81
C SER A 142 -10.99 -1.72 15.94
N SER A 143 -12.26 -1.94 15.60
CA SER A 143 -13.31 -2.32 16.56
C SER A 143 -13.04 -3.66 17.27
N THR A 144 -12.18 -4.50 16.71
CA THR A 144 -11.74 -5.77 17.31
C THR A 144 -10.56 -5.61 18.26
N GLY A 145 -9.93 -4.43 18.29
CA GLY A 145 -8.76 -4.15 19.12
C GLY A 145 -7.42 -4.37 18.41
N SER A 146 -7.41 -4.64 17.11
CA SER A 146 -6.16 -4.77 16.36
C SER A 146 -5.59 -3.40 16.01
N VAL A 147 -4.29 -3.19 16.21
CA VAL A 147 -3.57 -2.00 15.74
C VAL A 147 -3.45 -2.06 14.22
N ILE A 148 -3.95 -1.03 13.54
CA ILE A 148 -3.98 -0.96 12.07
C ILE A 148 -2.81 -0.12 11.55
N ILE A 149 -2.55 1.03 12.17
CA ILE A 149 -1.49 1.95 11.80
C ILE A 149 -1.05 2.74 13.03
N SER A 150 0.24 3.01 13.13
CA SER A 150 0.83 3.89 14.15
C SER A 150 1.95 4.70 13.52
N ASN A 151 2.23 5.87 14.06
CA ASN A 151 3.29 6.74 13.55
C ASN A 151 4.60 6.62 14.32
N SER A 152 5.65 7.18 13.76
CA SER A 152 7.00 7.18 14.37
C SER A 152 7.00 7.78 15.78
N ALA A 153 6.25 8.89 15.99
CA ALA A 153 6.15 9.52 17.31
C ALA A 153 5.52 8.59 18.37
N TYR A 154 4.58 7.71 17.96
CA TYR A 154 4.00 6.71 18.83
C TYR A 154 5.03 5.66 19.24
N HIS A 155 5.82 5.15 18.29
CA HIS A 155 6.89 4.21 18.56
C HIS A 155 7.96 4.80 19.51
N ASP A 156 8.35 6.04 19.27
CA ASP A 156 9.33 6.76 20.09
C ASP A 156 8.80 7.05 21.51
N LEU A 157 7.50 7.36 21.63
CA LEU A 157 6.87 7.65 22.92
C LEU A 157 6.86 6.43 23.85
N TRP A 158 6.49 5.27 23.29
CA TRP A 158 6.26 4.04 24.04
C TRP A 158 7.45 3.06 23.99
N GLY A 159 8.53 3.40 23.29
CA GLY A 159 9.72 2.55 23.14
C GLY A 159 9.47 1.28 22.33
N ILE A 160 8.49 1.30 21.43
CA ILE A 160 8.09 0.15 20.63
C ILE A 160 9.03 0.03 19.42
N SER A 161 9.64 -1.14 19.21
CA SER A 161 10.49 -1.38 18.04
C SER A 161 9.68 -1.38 16.75
N LYS A 162 10.14 -0.61 15.75
CA LYS A 162 9.54 -0.58 14.40
C LYS A 162 9.63 -1.93 13.66
N ASP A 163 10.55 -2.81 14.08
CA ASP A 163 10.77 -4.14 13.53
C ASP A 163 9.89 -5.24 14.15
N ARG A 164 8.89 -4.88 14.96
CA ARG A 164 7.83 -5.83 15.31
C ARG A 164 7.12 -6.20 14.02
N GLY A 165 7.60 -7.27 13.36
CA GLY A 165 7.09 -7.74 12.08
C GLY A 165 5.58 -7.85 12.05
N MET A 166 4.97 -8.13 10.88
CA MET A 166 3.53 -8.19 10.57
C MET A 166 2.66 -9.10 11.49
N THR A 167 3.02 -9.21 12.77
CA THR A 167 2.21 -9.86 13.79
C THR A 167 1.10 -8.88 14.15
N GLU A 168 -0.15 -9.29 14.02
CA GLU A 168 -1.30 -8.53 14.52
C GLU A 168 -1.07 -8.20 15.99
N VAL A 169 -0.77 -6.93 16.26
CA VAL A 169 -0.59 -6.45 17.63
C VAL A 169 -1.97 -6.20 18.20
N ASP A 170 -2.29 -6.91 19.29
CA ASP A 170 -3.55 -6.73 20.01
C ASP A 170 -3.43 -5.53 20.98
N LEU A 171 -4.50 -4.75 21.07
CA LEU A 171 -4.65 -3.67 22.05
C LEU A 171 -4.28 -4.10 23.48
N LYS A 172 -4.47 -5.38 23.83
CA LYS A 172 -4.14 -5.89 25.15
C LYS A 172 -2.64 -5.79 25.45
N ASP A 173 -1.81 -6.07 24.46
CA ASP A 173 -0.35 -6.02 24.60
C ASP A 173 0.11 -4.58 24.69
N GLU A 174 -0.40 -3.71 23.81
CA GLU A 174 -0.13 -2.27 23.82
C GLU A 174 -0.59 -1.61 25.14
N ALA A 175 -1.81 -1.94 25.59
CA ALA A 175 -2.36 -1.37 26.82
C ALA A 175 -1.55 -1.78 28.07
N ALA A 176 -0.92 -2.94 28.07
CA ALA A 176 -0.04 -3.35 29.17
C ALA A 176 1.23 -2.46 29.21
N GLU A 177 1.83 -2.16 28.07
CA GLU A 177 2.98 -1.26 27.97
C GLU A 177 2.63 0.16 28.41
N TRP A 178 1.48 0.69 27.94
CA TRP A 178 1.00 2.01 28.35
C TRP A 178 0.77 2.10 29.88
N GLN A 179 0.15 1.07 30.48
CA GLN A 179 -0.10 1.00 31.91
C GLN A 179 1.18 0.93 32.73
N GLN A 180 2.20 0.20 32.26
CA GLN A 180 3.48 0.10 32.93
C GLN A 180 4.27 1.41 32.89
N ALA A 181 4.12 2.21 31.84
CA ALA A 181 4.83 3.47 31.65
C ALA A 181 4.12 4.68 32.28
N SER A 182 2.89 4.52 32.77
CA SER A 182 2.06 5.63 33.26
C SER A 182 1.71 5.53 34.75
N VAL A 183 1.40 6.68 35.34
CA VAL A 183 0.74 6.73 36.65
C VAL A 183 -0.65 6.09 36.53
N PRO A 184 -1.14 5.35 37.56
CA PRO A 184 -2.47 4.76 37.52
C PRO A 184 -3.56 5.77 37.14
N THR A 185 -4.32 5.46 36.10
CA THR A 185 -5.34 6.33 35.51
C THR A 185 -6.51 5.55 34.95
N PRO A 186 -7.75 6.11 34.92
CA PRO A 186 -8.89 5.49 34.29
C PRO A 186 -8.84 5.55 32.74
N VAL A 187 -7.94 6.33 32.13
CA VAL A 187 -7.84 6.55 30.69
C VAL A 187 -7.78 5.24 29.91
N TRP A 188 -7.07 4.25 30.43
CA TRP A 188 -6.93 2.94 29.76
C TRP A 188 -8.24 2.13 29.69
N ALA A 189 -9.09 2.25 30.70
CA ALA A 189 -10.42 1.68 30.66
C ALA A 189 -11.31 2.43 29.68
N MET A 190 -11.24 3.77 29.67
CA MET A 190 -11.98 4.62 28.75
C MET A 190 -11.63 4.30 27.28
N ILE A 191 -10.36 4.11 26.94
CA ILE A 191 -9.93 3.70 25.58
C ILE A 191 -10.56 2.36 25.21
N ARG A 192 -10.51 1.36 26.10
CA ARG A 192 -11.10 0.04 25.81
C ARG A 192 -12.60 0.11 25.57
N ASP A 193 -13.31 0.87 26.38
CA ASP A 193 -14.76 1.05 26.26
C ASP A 193 -15.12 1.83 24.98
N PHE A 194 -14.33 2.84 24.63
CA PHE A 194 -14.47 3.62 23.40
C PHE A 194 -14.28 2.74 22.15
N ILE A 195 -13.26 1.89 22.12
CA ILE A 195 -12.99 0.99 21.00
C ILE A 195 -14.10 -0.05 20.85
N ARG A 196 -14.60 -0.58 21.95
CA ARG A 196 -15.71 -1.56 21.97
C ARG A 196 -17.08 -0.94 21.71
N GLY A 197 -17.17 0.39 21.68
CA GLY A 197 -18.44 1.10 21.49
C GLY A 197 -19.36 1.05 22.70
N HIS A 198 -18.85 0.72 23.88
CA HIS A 198 -19.63 0.74 25.10
C HIS A 198 -19.81 2.19 25.59
N GLY A 199 -21.05 2.69 25.62
CA GLY A 199 -21.35 4.01 26.17
C GLY A 199 -21.30 5.19 25.19
N GLY A 200 -21.16 4.93 23.87
CA GLY A 200 -21.05 5.96 22.85
C GLY A 200 -19.61 6.16 22.33
N ARG A 201 -19.51 6.88 21.22
CA ARG A 201 -18.22 7.13 20.53
C ARG A 201 -17.98 8.62 20.32
N ASP A 202 -18.39 9.46 21.27
CA ASP A 202 -18.07 10.89 21.23
C ASP A 202 -16.58 11.09 21.49
N PRO A 203 -15.91 12.00 20.78
CA PRO A 203 -14.51 12.31 21.02
C PRO A 203 -14.30 12.82 22.45
N TRP A 204 -13.19 12.43 23.06
CA TRP A 204 -12.80 12.92 24.39
C TRP A 204 -11.31 13.15 24.49
N GLU A 205 -10.91 13.95 25.49
CA GLU A 205 -9.53 14.28 25.85
C GLU A 205 -9.36 14.18 27.35
N GLU A 206 -8.30 13.50 27.79
CA GLU A 206 -7.99 13.33 29.21
C GLU A 206 -6.50 13.50 29.49
N PRO A 207 -6.12 14.12 30.61
CA PRO A 207 -4.72 14.26 30.99
C PRO A 207 -4.14 12.89 31.40
N LEU A 208 -2.88 12.69 31.05
CA LEU A 208 -2.12 11.49 31.34
C LEU A 208 -0.72 11.86 31.84
N SER A 209 -0.31 11.27 32.97
CA SER A 209 1.04 11.44 33.50
C SER A 209 1.85 10.16 33.32
N LEU A 210 3.05 10.28 32.75
CA LEU A 210 3.99 9.17 32.67
C LEU A 210 4.86 9.09 33.93
N LEU A 211 5.40 7.90 34.21
CA LEU A 211 6.27 7.67 35.37
C LEU A 211 7.61 8.45 35.27
N ASP A 212 8.02 8.81 34.07
CA ASP A 212 9.22 9.64 33.83
C ASP A 212 8.97 11.16 34.00
N GLY A 213 7.75 11.54 34.42
CA GLY A 213 7.35 12.91 34.69
C GLY A 213 6.77 13.66 33.50
N ARG A 214 6.75 13.10 32.28
CA ARG A 214 6.10 13.71 31.13
C ARG A 214 4.59 13.81 31.34
N GLN A 215 4.02 14.96 30.98
CA GLN A 215 2.58 15.19 31.01
C GLN A 215 2.06 15.17 29.58
N LEU A 216 1.05 14.36 29.34
CA LEU A 216 0.41 14.17 28.03
C LEU A 216 -1.08 14.48 28.13
N ILE A 217 -1.70 14.70 26.98
CA ILE A 217 -3.14 14.66 26.78
C ILE A 217 -3.43 13.47 25.89
N CYS A 218 -4.20 12.51 26.40
CA CYS A 218 -4.72 11.42 25.61
C CYS A 218 -6.03 11.86 24.95
N ARG A 219 -6.14 11.72 23.65
CA ARG A 219 -7.34 12.02 22.88
C ARG A 219 -7.82 10.76 22.18
N ALA A 220 -9.13 10.50 22.24
CA ALA A 220 -9.79 9.47 21.45
C ALA A 220 -10.80 10.10 20.49
N ALA A 221 -10.76 9.70 19.23
CA ALA A 221 -11.70 10.16 18.21
C ALA A 221 -12.19 8.99 17.35
N PRO A 222 -13.49 8.95 17.00
CA PRO A 222 -14.02 7.91 16.13
C PRO A 222 -13.59 8.16 14.69
N LEU A 223 -13.28 7.09 13.99
CA LEU A 223 -13.05 7.08 12.55
C LEU A 223 -14.14 6.26 11.83
N PRO A 224 -14.28 6.43 10.51
CA PRO A 224 -15.20 5.62 9.71
C PRO A 224 -14.97 4.11 9.91
N ASN A 225 -15.98 3.30 9.58
CA ASN A 225 -15.94 1.84 9.62
C ASN A 225 -15.60 1.24 11.01
N GLY A 226 -15.87 1.97 12.10
CA GLY A 226 -15.66 1.47 13.45
C GLY A 226 -14.22 1.59 13.97
N TYR A 227 -13.32 2.20 13.22
CA TYR A 227 -11.96 2.48 13.71
C TYR A 227 -11.94 3.58 14.76
N SER A 228 -10.89 3.61 15.56
CA SER A 228 -10.63 4.61 16.60
C SER A 228 -9.23 5.18 16.42
N LEU A 229 -9.11 6.51 16.44
CA LEU A 229 -7.83 7.19 16.53
C LEU A 229 -7.56 7.50 18.01
N ILE A 230 -6.45 6.99 18.52
CA ILE A 230 -5.92 7.37 19.83
C ILE A 230 -4.65 8.18 19.61
N SER A 231 -4.57 9.36 20.20
CA SER A 231 -3.39 10.20 20.09
C SER A 231 -2.94 10.71 21.46
N PHE A 232 -1.63 10.90 21.58
CA PHE A 232 -0.97 11.35 22.80
C PHE A 232 -0.19 12.62 22.45
N LEU A 233 -0.66 13.73 22.97
CA LEU A 233 -0.11 15.07 22.75
C LEU A 233 0.71 15.49 23.96
N LYS A 234 1.83 16.15 23.75
CA LYS A 234 2.55 16.78 24.86
C LYS A 234 1.67 17.87 25.47
N ALA A 235 1.41 17.79 26.77
CA ALA A 235 0.67 18.85 27.46
C ALA A 235 1.41 20.18 27.34
N PRO A 236 0.71 21.30 27.15
CA PRO A 236 1.34 22.62 27.15
C PRO A 236 2.02 22.83 28.49
N GLU A 237 3.29 23.28 28.48
CA GLU A 237 3.95 23.71 29.69
C GLU A 237 3.16 24.92 30.22
N ILE A 238 2.52 24.72 31.39
CA ILE A 238 1.92 25.86 32.09
C ILE A 238 3.10 26.69 32.66
N THR A 239 3.64 27.56 31.82
CA THR A 239 4.51 28.63 32.30
C THR A 239 3.64 29.50 33.18
N GLN A 240 3.75 29.34 34.51
CA GLN A 240 3.10 30.25 35.41
C GLN A 240 3.62 31.68 35.16
N PRO A 241 2.75 32.60 34.80
CA PRO A 241 3.00 33.98 35.11
C PRO A 241 1.83 34.51 35.94
N LEU A 242 1.93 34.60 37.21
CA LEU A 242 1.09 35.54 37.96
C LEU A 242 1.51 35.62 39.43
N ALA A 243 2.77 36.05 39.64
CA ALA A 243 3.17 36.63 40.90
C ALA A 243 3.37 38.15 40.75
N LEU A 244 2.49 38.85 40.01
CA LEU A 244 2.66 40.31 39.76
C LEU A 244 1.40 41.14 39.99
N PHE A 245 0.40 40.65 40.72
CA PHE A 245 -0.79 41.44 41.03
C PHE A 245 -1.17 41.51 42.52
N MET A 246 -0.19 41.49 43.45
CA MET A 246 -0.48 41.74 44.85
C MET A 246 0.49 42.76 45.49
N HIS A 247 0.74 43.89 44.83
CA HIS A 247 1.33 45.06 45.52
C HIS A 247 0.81 46.33 44.87
N SER A 248 -0.43 46.71 45.19
CA SER A 248 -0.84 48.13 45.14
C SER A 248 -2.27 48.29 45.67
N ARG A 249 -2.46 48.30 46.96
CA ARG A 249 -3.53 49.04 47.63
C ARG A 249 -3.23 49.13 49.13
N ASN A 250 -2.34 50.04 49.50
CA ASN A 250 -2.37 50.62 50.79
C ASN A 250 -1.98 52.11 50.61
N HIS A 251 -2.98 52.97 50.41
CA HIS A 251 -2.87 54.37 50.76
C HIS A 251 -3.81 54.64 51.93
N PRO A 252 -3.31 55.12 53.06
CA PRO A 252 -4.17 55.58 54.14
C PRO A 252 -4.68 57.01 53.78
N VAL A 253 -5.99 57.14 53.82
CA VAL A 253 -6.64 58.46 53.82
C VAL A 253 -6.40 59.11 55.17
N ALA A 254 -5.58 60.15 55.21
CA ALA A 254 -5.47 61.08 56.35
C ALA A 254 -6.62 62.11 56.31
N ALA A 255 -7.25 62.25 57.46
CA ALA A 255 -8.29 63.21 57.73
C ALA A 255 -7.75 64.65 57.69
N GLN A 256 -8.52 65.54 57.11
CA GLN A 256 -8.91 66.85 57.67
C GLN A 256 -10.13 67.40 56.94
#